data_e99d42aaa123e0d84f6ef1edc4abfc63
#
_entry.id   e99d42aaa123e0d84f6ef1edc4abfc63
#
_cell.length_a   1.000
_cell.length_b   1.000
_cell.length_c   1.000
_cell.angle_alpha   90.00
_cell.angle_beta   90.00
_cell.angle_gamma   90.00
#
_symmetry.space_group_name_H-M   'P 1'
#
loop_
_entity.id
_entity.type
_entity.pdbx_description
1 polymer ?
#
loop_
_entity_poly.entity_id
_entity_poly.type
_entity_poly.pdbx_seq_one_letter_code
_entity_poly.pdbx_strand_id
1 'polypeptide(L)'
;MTKILLVEDHEELWDFLSRRLRRRGFDVVLAHDGQQGVDLAAAERPDVILLDMNLPVMDGWTAAQKMRENPDTARIPIIALTAHAMSGDRDKMIAAGCDDYHPKPVDFPQLLSQIDAAMLAAEG
;
A
#
# COMPACT_ATOMS: atom_id res chain seq x y z
N MET A 1 -2.95 -16.58 -7.22
CA MET A 1 -3.13 -15.92 -5.90
C MET A 1 -2.89 -14.43 -6.02
N THR A 2 -3.74 -13.65 -5.38
CA THR A 2 -3.54 -12.21 -5.33
C THR A 2 -2.31 -11.89 -4.50
N LYS A 3 -1.42 -11.08 -5.05
CA LYS A 3 -0.18 -10.68 -4.40
C LYS A 3 -0.32 -9.25 -3.87
N ILE A 4 -0.03 -9.06 -2.59
CA ILE A 4 -0.07 -7.76 -1.93
C ILE A 4 1.35 -7.40 -1.48
N LEU A 5 1.79 -6.19 -1.83
CA LEU A 5 3.01 -5.62 -1.28
C LEU A 5 2.65 -4.76 -0.08
N LEU A 6 3.15 -5.12 1.09
CA LEU A 6 2.96 -4.35 2.32
C LEU A 6 4.25 -3.60 2.66
N VAL A 7 4.19 -2.28 2.61
CA VAL A 7 5.31 -1.40 2.92
C VAL A 7 5.04 -0.73 4.26
N GLU A 8 5.68 -1.22 5.30
CA GLU A 8 5.44 -0.81 6.69
C GLU A 8 6.71 -1.07 7.52
N ASP A 9 7.14 -0.10 8.30
CA ASP A 9 8.35 -0.23 9.13
C ASP A 9 8.08 -0.65 10.58
N HIS A 10 6.84 -0.48 11.08
CA HIS A 10 6.47 -0.89 12.44
C HIS A 10 6.27 -2.40 12.47
N GLU A 11 7.17 -3.09 13.15
CA GLU A 11 7.22 -4.55 13.17
C GLU A 11 5.91 -5.20 13.64
N GLU A 12 5.27 -4.65 14.68
CA GLU A 12 4.03 -5.19 15.20
C GLU A 12 2.90 -5.13 14.18
N LEU A 13 2.73 -4.00 13.49
CA LEU A 13 1.69 -3.85 12.48
C LEU A 13 2.00 -4.69 11.25
N TRP A 14 3.25 -4.71 10.83
CA TRP A 14 3.76 -5.50 9.73
C TRP A 14 3.46 -6.99 9.94
N ASP A 15 3.78 -7.51 11.14
CA ASP A 15 3.52 -8.91 11.50
C ASP A 15 2.01 -9.20 11.56
N PHE A 16 1.25 -8.34 12.21
CA PHE A 16 -0.19 -8.48 12.35
C PHE A 16 -0.89 -8.52 10.99
N LEU A 17 -0.60 -7.54 10.13
CA LEU A 17 -1.24 -7.46 8.82
C LEU A 17 -0.83 -8.60 7.92
N SER A 18 0.45 -8.94 7.87
CA SER A 18 0.93 -10.01 7.00
C SER A 18 0.30 -11.36 7.35
N ARG A 19 0.16 -11.66 8.63
CA ARG A 19 -0.48 -12.90 9.08
C ARG A 19 -1.95 -12.95 8.68
N ARG A 20 -2.67 -11.86 8.90
CA ARG A 20 -4.08 -11.79 8.60
C ARG A 20 -4.36 -11.88 7.12
N LEU A 21 -3.57 -11.18 6.32
CA LEU A 21 -3.70 -11.23 4.87
C LEU A 21 -3.41 -12.64 4.34
N ARG A 22 -2.38 -13.29 4.84
CA ARG A 22 -2.04 -14.66 4.42
C ARG A 22 -3.15 -15.64 4.78
N ARG A 23 -3.80 -15.48 5.92
CA ARG A 23 -4.92 -16.33 6.31
C ARG A 23 -6.10 -16.19 5.37
N ARG A 24 -6.22 -15.04 4.70
CA ARG A 24 -7.26 -14.80 3.71
C ARG A 24 -6.88 -15.30 2.32
N GLY A 25 -5.73 -15.93 2.18
CA GLY A 25 -5.29 -16.51 0.92
C GLY A 25 -4.46 -15.59 0.05
N PHE A 26 -4.08 -14.42 0.55
CA PHE A 26 -3.21 -13.51 -0.20
C PHE A 26 -1.75 -13.93 -0.08
N ASP A 27 -1.00 -13.73 -1.17
CA ASP A 27 0.44 -13.81 -1.17
C ASP A 27 0.99 -12.43 -0.74
N VAL A 28 1.80 -12.37 0.29
CA VAL A 28 2.25 -11.10 0.86
C VAL A 28 3.75 -10.95 0.70
N VAL A 29 4.16 -9.87 0.05
CA VAL A 29 5.55 -9.44 -0.05
C VAL A 29 5.74 -8.28 0.91
N LEU A 30 6.83 -8.26 1.63
CA LEU A 30 7.07 -7.31 2.72
C LEU A 30 8.23 -6.39 2.41
N ALA A 31 8.04 -5.10 2.66
CA ALA A 31 9.07 -4.08 2.57
C ALA A 31 9.08 -3.25 3.85
N HIS A 32 10.25 -2.84 4.31
CA HIS A 32 10.42 -2.14 5.59
C HIS A 32 10.62 -0.63 5.45
N ASP A 33 10.87 -0.16 4.24
CA ASP A 33 11.05 1.27 3.97
C ASP A 33 10.57 1.60 2.56
N GLY A 34 10.54 2.89 2.25
CA GLY A 34 10.02 3.35 0.96
C GLY A 34 10.86 2.90 -0.23
N GLN A 35 12.18 2.83 -0.07
CA GLN A 35 13.05 2.39 -1.15
C GLN A 35 12.83 0.92 -1.48
N GLN A 36 12.77 0.07 -0.45
CA GLN A 36 12.44 -1.34 -0.63
C GLN A 36 11.07 -1.50 -1.29
N GLY A 37 10.10 -0.66 -0.89
CA GLY A 37 8.77 -0.68 -1.48
C GLY A 37 8.78 -0.41 -2.98
N VAL A 38 9.52 0.61 -3.40
CA VAL A 38 9.66 0.95 -4.82
C VAL A 38 10.34 -0.19 -5.58
N ASP A 39 11.44 -0.71 -5.04
CA ASP A 39 12.20 -1.78 -5.68
C ASP A 39 11.38 -3.07 -5.81
N LEU A 40 10.68 -3.45 -4.74
CA LEU A 40 9.87 -4.68 -4.73
C LEU A 40 8.61 -4.55 -5.58
N ALA A 41 8.02 -3.35 -5.66
CA ALA A 41 6.89 -3.12 -6.56
C ALA A 41 7.28 -3.42 -8.01
N ALA A 42 8.44 -2.97 -8.42
CA ALA A 42 8.93 -3.21 -9.78
C ALA A 42 9.32 -4.68 -10.01
N ALA A 43 9.94 -5.32 -9.02
CA ALA A 43 10.41 -6.70 -9.14
C ALA A 43 9.29 -7.71 -9.05
N GLU A 44 8.33 -7.52 -8.13
CA GLU A 44 7.29 -8.48 -7.82
C GLU A 44 5.97 -8.20 -8.54
N ARG A 45 5.74 -6.99 -8.99
CA ARG A 45 4.51 -6.54 -9.65
C ARG A 45 3.26 -7.00 -8.92
N PRO A 46 3.06 -6.53 -7.67
CA PRO A 46 1.90 -6.96 -6.89
C PRO A 46 0.58 -6.47 -7.51
N ASP A 47 -0.50 -7.07 -7.09
CA ASP A 47 -1.83 -6.67 -7.52
C ASP A 47 -2.33 -5.44 -6.77
N VAL A 48 -1.89 -5.27 -5.53
CA VAL A 48 -2.23 -4.12 -4.67
C VAL A 48 -1.03 -3.79 -3.78
N ILE A 49 -0.82 -2.50 -3.53
CA ILE A 49 0.22 -2.01 -2.63
C ILE A 49 -0.45 -1.35 -1.42
N LEU A 50 -0.10 -1.81 -0.22
CA LEU A 50 -0.45 -1.14 1.03
C LEU A 50 0.78 -0.36 1.48
N LEU A 51 0.69 0.97 1.51
CA LEU A 51 1.84 1.85 1.66
C LEU A 51 1.68 2.78 2.87
N ASP A 52 2.48 2.57 3.90
CA ASP A 52 2.57 3.50 5.02
C ASP A 52 3.17 4.82 4.51
N MET A 53 2.56 5.94 4.90
CA MET A 53 3.02 7.25 4.45
C MET A 53 4.19 7.79 5.26
N ASN A 54 4.43 7.27 6.48
CA ASN A 54 5.54 7.69 7.35
C ASN A 54 6.61 6.60 7.41
N LEU A 55 7.46 6.55 6.39
CA LEU A 55 8.50 5.52 6.26
C LEU A 55 9.89 6.13 6.40
N PRO A 56 10.87 5.33 6.89
CA PRO A 56 12.26 5.75 6.86
C PRO A 56 12.84 5.61 5.46
N VAL A 57 14.01 6.19 5.24
CA VAL A 57 14.79 6.18 3.99
C VAL A 57 14.10 6.98 2.89
N MET A 58 12.88 6.58 2.52
CA MET A 58 12.04 7.28 1.56
C MET A 58 10.60 7.21 2.07
N ASP A 59 9.98 8.36 2.29
CA ASP A 59 8.60 8.39 2.79
C ASP A 59 7.60 7.86 1.76
N GLY A 60 6.39 7.60 2.22
CA GLY A 60 5.33 7.04 1.36
C GLY A 60 4.90 7.97 0.23
N TRP A 61 4.95 9.28 0.45
CA TRP A 61 4.61 10.26 -0.59
C TRP A 61 5.54 10.16 -1.77
N THR A 62 6.85 10.15 -1.50
CA THR A 62 7.88 10.01 -2.52
C THR A 62 7.82 8.64 -3.18
N ALA A 63 7.61 7.59 -2.38
CA ALA A 63 7.51 6.23 -2.91
C ALA A 63 6.33 6.10 -3.88
N ALA A 64 5.16 6.64 -3.54
CA ALA A 64 3.99 6.61 -4.41
C ALA A 64 4.27 7.32 -5.74
N GLN A 65 4.90 8.48 -5.69
CA GLN A 65 5.27 9.21 -6.91
C GLN A 65 6.20 8.40 -7.80
N LYS A 66 7.23 7.77 -7.21
CA LYS A 66 8.17 6.95 -7.96
C LYS A 66 7.50 5.73 -8.58
N MET A 67 6.57 5.12 -7.87
CA MET A 67 5.78 3.99 -8.40
C MET A 67 4.95 4.43 -9.61
N ARG A 68 4.37 5.63 -9.59
CA ARG A 68 3.58 6.16 -10.71
C ARG A 68 4.44 6.57 -11.91
N GLU A 69 5.70 6.94 -11.68
CA GLU A 69 6.62 7.30 -12.74
C GLU A 69 7.17 6.09 -13.50
N ASN A 70 7.18 4.92 -12.89
CA ASN A 70 7.67 3.69 -13.49
C ASN A 70 6.54 3.00 -14.26
N PRO A 71 6.68 2.78 -15.58
CA PRO A 71 5.64 2.11 -16.36
C PRO A 71 5.25 0.73 -15.84
N ASP A 72 6.18 0.02 -15.20
CA ASP A 72 5.93 -1.32 -14.66
C ASP A 72 5.01 -1.29 -13.44
N THR A 73 4.94 -0.17 -12.73
CA THR A 73 4.15 -0.04 -11.50
C THR A 73 3.09 1.05 -11.57
N ALA A 74 3.03 1.80 -12.66
CA ALA A 74 2.18 2.99 -12.78
C ALA A 74 0.69 2.73 -12.59
N ARG A 75 0.24 1.50 -12.84
CA ARG A 75 -1.19 1.15 -12.76
C ARG A 75 -1.55 0.26 -11.57
N ILE A 76 -0.58 -0.09 -10.73
CA ILE A 76 -0.85 -0.92 -9.56
C ILE A 76 -1.59 -0.08 -8.52
N PRO A 77 -2.75 -0.53 -8.01
CA PRO A 77 -3.48 0.22 -6.99
C PRO A 77 -2.67 0.40 -5.72
N ILE A 78 -2.67 1.61 -5.18
CA ILE A 78 -1.98 1.95 -3.93
C ILE A 78 -3.00 2.42 -2.91
N ILE A 79 -3.04 1.74 -1.76
CA ILE A 79 -3.84 2.17 -0.60
C ILE A 79 -2.87 2.71 0.45
N ALA A 80 -2.99 4.00 0.76
CA ALA A 80 -2.15 4.63 1.76
C ALA A 80 -2.60 4.25 3.17
N LEU A 81 -1.66 3.84 4.03
CA LEU A 81 -1.91 3.65 5.46
C LEU A 81 -1.41 4.90 6.18
N THR A 82 -2.27 5.55 6.94
CA THR A 82 -1.90 6.83 7.53
C THR A 82 -2.44 7.02 8.94
N ALA A 83 -1.63 7.58 9.84
CA ALA A 83 -2.06 8.01 11.16
C ALA A 83 -2.74 9.39 11.12
N HIS A 84 -2.64 10.09 9.99
CA HIS A 84 -3.14 11.45 9.82
C HIS A 84 -4.11 11.54 8.64
N ALA A 85 -5.37 11.17 8.87
CA ALA A 85 -6.41 11.17 7.84
C ALA A 85 -7.32 12.40 8.00
N MET A 86 -6.74 13.59 8.16
CA MET A 86 -7.51 14.83 8.28
C MET A 86 -7.93 15.34 6.89
N SER A 87 -8.97 16.16 6.87
CA SER A 87 -9.45 16.79 5.61
C SER A 87 -8.32 17.60 4.97
N GLY A 88 -7.93 17.29 3.78
CA GLY A 88 -6.78 17.88 3.10
C GLY A 88 -5.66 16.88 2.87
N ASP A 89 -5.44 15.95 3.79
CA ASP A 89 -4.45 14.88 3.60
C ASP A 89 -4.89 13.90 2.54
N ARG A 90 -6.20 13.64 2.45
CA ARG A 90 -6.76 12.80 1.40
C ARG A 90 -6.40 13.32 0.01
N ASP A 91 -6.60 14.62 -0.23
CA ASP A 91 -6.29 15.23 -1.52
C ASP A 91 -4.81 15.14 -1.82
N LYS A 92 -3.95 15.32 -0.81
CA LYS A 92 -2.50 15.18 -0.95
C LYS A 92 -2.11 13.75 -1.29
N MET A 93 -2.73 12.76 -0.65
CA MET A 93 -2.45 11.35 -0.93
C MET A 93 -2.86 10.98 -2.36
N ILE A 94 -4.02 11.41 -2.81
CA ILE A 94 -4.48 11.20 -4.18
C ILE A 94 -3.52 11.90 -5.16
N ALA A 95 -3.14 13.14 -4.88
CA ALA A 95 -2.20 13.89 -5.74
C ALA A 95 -0.83 13.22 -5.82
N ALA A 96 -0.39 12.54 -4.76
CA ALA A 96 0.86 11.79 -4.74
C ALA A 96 0.79 10.48 -5.53
N GLY A 97 -0.40 10.04 -5.91
CA GLY A 97 -0.59 8.84 -6.72
C GLY A 97 -1.29 7.68 -6.02
N CYS A 98 -1.76 7.87 -4.78
CA CYS A 98 -2.53 6.84 -4.08
C CYS A 98 -3.97 6.80 -4.60
N ASP A 99 -4.53 5.60 -4.67
CA ASP A 99 -5.91 5.42 -5.15
C ASP A 99 -6.92 5.52 -4.01
N ASP A 100 -6.50 5.20 -2.80
CA ASP A 100 -7.36 5.23 -1.62
C ASP A 100 -6.48 5.40 -0.38
N TYR A 101 -7.10 5.57 0.77
CA TYR A 101 -6.38 5.64 2.03
C TYR A 101 -7.14 4.89 3.11
N HIS A 102 -6.39 4.42 4.13
CA HIS A 102 -6.93 3.73 5.28
C HIS A 102 -6.33 4.34 6.54
N PRO A 103 -7.15 4.93 7.44
CA PRO A 103 -6.62 5.54 8.66
C PRO A 103 -6.19 4.49 9.68
N LYS A 104 -5.10 4.76 10.40
CA LYS A 104 -4.69 3.94 11.53
C LYS A 104 -5.43 4.41 12.79
N PRO A 105 -5.79 3.52 13.70
CA PRO A 105 -5.47 2.07 13.72
C PRO A 105 -6.25 1.29 12.68
N VAL A 106 -5.66 0.23 12.19
CA VAL A 106 -6.22 -0.55 11.09
C VAL A 106 -7.52 -1.25 11.49
N ASP A 107 -8.57 -1.02 10.70
CA ASP A 107 -9.82 -1.77 10.73
C ASP A 107 -9.73 -2.83 9.63
N PHE A 108 -9.42 -4.06 10.01
CA PHE A 108 -9.11 -5.10 9.04
C PHE A 108 -10.26 -5.43 8.07
N PRO A 109 -11.52 -5.57 8.54
CA PRO A 109 -12.63 -5.77 7.60
C PRO A 109 -12.78 -4.65 6.59
N GLN A 110 -12.62 -3.40 7.00
CA GLN A 110 -12.68 -2.26 6.11
C GLN A 110 -11.52 -2.28 5.11
N LEU A 111 -10.32 -2.60 5.57
CA LEU A 111 -9.15 -2.71 4.71
C LEU A 111 -9.35 -3.79 3.65
N LEU A 112 -9.91 -4.94 4.00
CA LEU A 112 -10.23 -6.00 3.05
C LEU A 112 -11.20 -5.51 1.97
N SER A 113 -12.23 -4.75 2.37
CA SER A 113 -13.18 -4.18 1.41
C SER A 113 -12.48 -3.22 0.44
N GLN A 114 -11.55 -2.42 0.93
CA GLN A 114 -10.78 -1.50 0.10
C GLN A 114 -9.87 -2.24 -0.87
N ILE A 115 -9.24 -3.33 -0.43
CA ILE A 115 -8.41 -4.18 -1.29
C ILE A 115 -9.26 -4.77 -2.42
N ASP A 116 -10.44 -5.32 -2.08
CA ASP A 116 -11.33 -5.91 -3.07
C ASP A 116 -11.80 -4.86 -4.08
N ALA A 117 -12.16 -3.67 -3.61
CA ALA A 117 -12.59 -2.57 -4.49
C ALA A 117 -11.46 -2.12 -5.42
N ALA A 118 -10.23 -2.04 -4.90
CA ALA A 118 -9.06 -1.65 -5.69
C ALA A 118 -8.78 -2.67 -6.80
N MET A 119 -8.91 -3.96 -6.50
CA MET A 119 -8.70 -5.02 -7.47
C MET A 119 -9.76 -5.02 -8.56
N LEU A 120 -11.02 -4.81 -8.19
CA LEU A 120 -12.12 -4.70 -9.16
C LEU A 120 -11.93 -3.50 -10.08
N ALA A 121 -11.52 -2.36 -9.55
CA ALA A 121 -11.25 -1.16 -10.35
C ALA A 121 -10.09 -1.38 -11.33
N ALA A 122 -9.07 -2.12 -10.92
CA ALA A 122 -7.91 -2.42 -11.77
C ALA A 122 -8.26 -3.37 -12.93
N GLU A 123 -9.26 -4.24 -12.74
CA GLU A 123 -9.73 -5.15 -13.78
C GLU A 123 -10.59 -4.45 -14.85
N GLY A 124 -11.21 -3.33 -14.45
CA GLY A 124 -12.01 -2.51 -15.35
C GLY A 124 -11.15 -1.63 -16.25
#